data_8df09f08937d7b871959b77fbd529451
#
_entry.id   8df09f08937d7b871959b77fbd529451
#
_cell.length_a   1.000
_cell.length_b   1.000
_cell.length_c   1.000
_cell.angle_alpha   90.00
_cell.angle_beta   90.00
_cell.angle_gamma   90.00
#
_symmetry.space_group_name_H-M   'P 1'
#
loop_
_entity.id
_entity.type
_entity.pdbx_description
1 polymer ?
#
loop_
_entity_poly.entity_id
_entity_poly.type
_entity_poly.pdbx_seq_one_letter_code
_entity_poly.pdbx_strand_id
1 'polypeptide(L)'
;MKNIIVITGASSGFGALAARALAIAGHTVYASMRETTGRNAAQVEAAKQFAAENGVDLRTIELDVASQESADQAIKTIVEKEGRLDVVIHNAGHMVFGPAEAFSPEQLLQVYDTNVLSTQRVNRAALPQLRKQRKGLVLWVGSSSTRGGTPPYLSPYFAAKAAMDALAVSYAAELNRWGIETSIIVPGSLRLRHESLRPCRCTSRQGTSGRVR
;
A
#
# COMPACT_ATOMS: atom_id res chain seq x y z
N MET A 1 6.23 23.76 -0.34
CA MET A 1 6.58 23.39 -1.75
C MET A 1 5.61 22.31 -2.19
N LYS A 2 4.99 22.42 -3.34
CA LYS A 2 4.02 21.44 -3.86
C LYS A 2 4.78 20.22 -4.41
N ASN A 3 4.48 19.01 -3.92
CA ASN A 3 5.07 17.75 -4.37
C ASN A 3 4.09 16.99 -5.26
N ILE A 4 4.62 16.17 -6.17
CA ILE A 4 3.89 15.16 -6.94
C ILE A 4 4.05 13.82 -6.23
N ILE A 5 2.95 13.27 -5.74
CA ILE A 5 2.94 12.10 -4.85
C ILE A 5 2.12 10.98 -5.49
N VAL A 6 2.65 9.77 -5.54
CA VAL A 6 1.87 8.56 -5.84
C VAL A 6 1.72 7.70 -4.60
N ILE A 7 0.50 7.21 -4.35
CA ILE A 7 0.19 6.34 -3.21
C ILE A 7 -0.38 5.03 -3.75
N THR A 8 0.28 3.91 -3.46
CA THR A 8 -0.24 2.60 -3.89
C THR A 8 -1.37 2.11 -2.98
N GLY A 9 -2.39 1.48 -3.57
CA GLY A 9 -3.52 0.92 -2.82
C GLY A 9 -4.36 1.97 -2.10
N ALA A 10 -4.66 3.08 -2.76
CA ALA A 10 -5.37 4.22 -2.19
C ALA A 10 -6.91 4.17 -2.40
N SER A 11 -7.48 3.01 -2.72
CA SER A 11 -8.94 2.84 -2.84
C SER A 11 -9.66 2.88 -1.49
N SER A 12 -8.98 2.59 -0.39
CA SER A 12 -9.58 2.54 0.96
C SER A 12 -8.52 2.71 2.07
N GLY A 13 -8.95 2.66 3.32
CA GLY A 13 -8.08 2.62 4.50
C GLY A 13 -7.07 3.76 4.57
N PHE A 14 -5.86 3.45 5.03
CA PHE A 14 -4.79 4.44 5.19
C PHE A 14 -4.42 5.15 3.90
N GLY A 15 -4.40 4.44 2.77
CA GLY A 15 -4.06 5.01 1.48
C GLY A 15 -5.03 6.12 1.05
N ALA A 16 -6.33 5.88 1.18
CA ALA A 16 -7.36 6.88 0.85
C ALA A 16 -7.33 8.08 1.81
N LEU A 17 -7.13 7.83 3.11
CA LEU A 17 -7.01 8.89 4.12
C LEU A 17 -5.77 9.75 3.89
N ALA A 18 -4.62 9.12 3.65
CA ALA A 18 -3.38 9.83 3.35
C ALA A 18 -3.48 10.64 2.05
N ALA A 19 -4.12 10.08 1.02
CA ALA A 19 -4.32 10.78 -0.25
C ALA A 19 -5.10 12.07 -0.07
N ARG A 20 -6.21 12.02 0.67
CA ARG A 20 -7.03 13.20 0.98
C ARG A 20 -6.26 14.22 1.82
N ALA A 21 -5.59 13.79 2.89
CA ALA A 21 -4.84 14.67 3.78
C ALA A 21 -3.70 15.39 3.05
N LEU A 22 -2.94 14.68 2.21
CA LEU A 22 -1.86 15.26 1.42
C LEU A 22 -2.36 16.21 0.32
N ALA A 23 -3.52 15.92 -0.29
CA ALA A 23 -4.15 16.83 -1.23
C ALA A 23 -4.62 18.13 -0.54
N ILE A 24 -5.24 18.04 0.64
CA ILE A 24 -5.59 19.22 1.47
C ILE A 24 -4.34 20.02 1.86
N ALA A 25 -3.22 19.36 2.10
CA ALA A 25 -1.94 20.02 2.38
C ALA A 25 -1.31 20.72 1.16
N GLY A 26 -1.99 20.71 0.01
CA GLY A 26 -1.61 21.45 -1.21
C GLY A 26 -0.72 20.68 -2.17
N HIS A 27 -0.58 19.37 -2.01
CA HIS A 27 0.17 18.52 -2.93
C HIS A 27 -0.69 18.04 -4.11
N THR A 28 -0.05 17.68 -5.23
CA THR A 28 -0.70 16.89 -6.29
C THR A 28 -0.58 15.43 -5.91
N VAL A 29 -1.71 14.74 -5.70
CA VAL A 29 -1.72 13.37 -5.23
C VAL A 29 -2.38 12.45 -6.24
N TYR A 30 -1.67 11.41 -6.65
CA TYR A 30 -2.16 10.31 -7.45
C TYR A 30 -2.52 9.14 -6.52
N ALA A 31 -3.81 9.00 -6.23
CA ALA A 31 -4.37 7.88 -5.49
C ALA A 31 -4.50 6.68 -6.42
N SER A 32 -3.57 5.74 -6.34
CA SER A 32 -3.58 4.61 -7.26
C SER A 32 -4.41 3.45 -6.72
N MET A 33 -5.10 2.80 -7.64
CA MET A 33 -5.90 1.62 -7.38
C MET A 33 -6.06 0.79 -8.67
N ARG A 34 -6.28 -0.48 -8.53
CA ARG A 34 -6.58 -1.36 -9.66
C ARG A 34 -8.06 -1.30 -10.06
N GLU A 35 -8.40 -1.73 -11.28
CA GLU A 35 -9.78 -1.85 -11.76
C GLU A 35 -10.59 -0.55 -11.56
N THR A 36 -10.04 0.56 -12.03
CA THR A 36 -10.62 1.91 -11.86
C THR A 36 -11.97 2.08 -12.58
N THR A 37 -12.21 1.32 -13.64
CA THR A 37 -13.48 1.29 -14.39
C THR A 37 -14.41 0.15 -13.95
N GLY A 38 -13.94 -0.72 -13.07
CA GLY A 38 -14.66 -1.89 -12.57
C GLY A 38 -14.90 -1.79 -11.06
N ARG A 39 -14.26 -2.68 -10.30
CA ARG A 39 -14.45 -2.84 -8.86
C ARG A 39 -14.26 -1.54 -8.06
N ASN A 40 -13.36 -0.68 -8.46
CA ASN A 40 -13.03 0.56 -7.76
C ASN A 40 -13.63 1.82 -8.44
N ALA A 41 -14.58 1.69 -9.37
CA ALA A 41 -15.21 2.84 -10.01
C ALA A 41 -15.88 3.81 -9.01
N ALA A 42 -16.53 3.27 -7.98
CA ALA A 42 -17.13 4.07 -6.92
C ALA A 42 -16.10 4.87 -6.11
N GLN A 43 -14.93 4.29 -5.86
CA GLN A 43 -13.82 4.96 -5.16
C GLN A 43 -13.17 6.05 -6.03
N VAL A 44 -13.10 5.82 -7.34
CA VAL A 44 -12.67 6.85 -8.30
C VAL A 44 -13.59 8.04 -8.24
N GLU A 45 -14.91 7.82 -8.27
CA GLU A 45 -15.90 8.90 -8.22
C GLU A 45 -15.86 9.63 -6.86
N ALA A 46 -15.75 8.90 -5.76
CA ALA A 46 -15.60 9.49 -4.43
C ALA A 46 -14.33 10.36 -4.29
N ALA A 47 -13.23 9.97 -4.94
CA ALA A 47 -12.01 10.77 -4.97
C ALA A 47 -12.18 12.05 -5.81
N LYS A 48 -12.84 11.96 -6.94
CA LYS A 48 -13.16 13.14 -7.79
C LYS A 48 -14.09 14.12 -7.08
N GLN A 49 -15.16 13.60 -6.46
CA GLN A 49 -16.09 14.42 -5.69
C GLN A 49 -15.35 15.14 -4.55
N PHE A 50 -14.54 14.41 -3.77
CA PHE A 50 -13.72 15.00 -2.71
C PHE A 50 -12.80 16.11 -3.24
N ALA A 51 -12.15 15.88 -4.38
CA ALA A 51 -11.27 16.87 -4.99
C ALA A 51 -12.02 18.14 -5.38
N ALA A 52 -13.21 18.00 -5.99
CA ALA A 52 -14.06 19.11 -6.39
C ALA A 52 -14.60 19.91 -5.19
N GLU A 53 -15.11 19.22 -4.17
CA GLU A 53 -15.67 19.84 -2.96
C GLU A 53 -14.64 20.63 -2.15
N ASN A 54 -13.39 20.19 -2.15
CA ASN A 54 -12.32 20.80 -1.35
C ASN A 54 -11.37 21.67 -2.18
N GLY A 55 -11.55 21.76 -3.50
CA GLY A 55 -10.67 22.53 -4.38
C GLY A 55 -9.22 22.05 -4.38
N VAL A 56 -8.98 20.74 -4.24
CA VAL A 56 -7.66 20.12 -4.09
C VAL A 56 -7.27 19.28 -5.31
N ASP A 57 -5.96 19.05 -5.47
CA ASP A 57 -5.42 18.29 -6.60
C ASP A 57 -5.24 16.82 -6.23
N LEU A 58 -6.36 16.12 -6.05
CA LEU A 58 -6.43 14.68 -5.85
C LEU A 58 -6.90 14.00 -7.14
N ARG A 59 -6.09 13.14 -7.69
CA ARG A 59 -6.34 12.41 -8.93
C ARG A 59 -6.28 10.91 -8.68
N THR A 60 -7.00 10.15 -9.48
CA THR A 60 -6.92 8.69 -9.47
C THR A 60 -6.10 8.20 -10.66
N ILE A 61 -5.40 7.10 -10.48
CA ILE A 61 -4.66 6.43 -11.54
C ILE A 61 -4.78 4.91 -11.38
N GLU A 62 -4.93 4.21 -12.49
CA GLU A 62 -4.90 2.76 -12.47
C GLU A 62 -3.50 2.25 -12.20
N LEU A 63 -3.36 1.41 -11.20
CA LEU A 63 -2.14 0.70 -10.88
C LEU A 63 -2.47 -0.58 -10.13
N ASP A 64 -2.23 -1.72 -10.78
CA ASP A 64 -2.18 -3.02 -10.12
C ASP A 64 -0.74 -3.32 -9.71
N VAL A 65 -0.50 -3.33 -8.41
CA VAL A 65 0.84 -3.58 -7.83
C VAL A 65 1.32 -5.01 -8.05
N ALA A 66 0.46 -5.92 -8.49
CA ALA A 66 0.84 -7.27 -8.89
C ALA A 66 1.39 -7.35 -10.33
N SER A 67 1.24 -6.28 -11.13
CA SER A 67 1.73 -6.19 -12.51
C SER A 67 2.86 -5.18 -12.65
N GLN A 68 4.00 -5.60 -13.18
CA GLN A 68 5.11 -4.68 -13.52
C GLN A 68 4.70 -3.70 -14.61
N GLU A 69 3.99 -4.19 -15.64
CA GLU A 69 3.52 -3.35 -16.75
C GLU A 69 2.57 -2.26 -16.27
N SER A 70 1.64 -2.58 -15.36
CA SER A 70 0.74 -1.60 -14.77
C SER A 70 1.49 -0.55 -13.96
N ALA A 71 2.51 -0.95 -13.20
CA ALA A 71 3.36 -0.02 -12.46
C ALA A 71 4.15 0.91 -13.39
N ASP A 72 4.73 0.35 -14.45
CA ASP A 72 5.50 1.11 -15.45
C ASP A 72 4.60 2.14 -16.15
N GLN A 73 3.41 1.73 -16.59
CA GLN A 73 2.46 2.62 -17.27
C GLN A 73 1.96 3.74 -16.35
N ALA A 74 1.64 3.43 -15.09
CA ALA A 74 1.18 4.42 -14.13
C ALA A 74 2.26 5.50 -13.87
N ILE A 75 3.47 5.07 -13.57
CA ILE A 75 4.59 6.01 -13.33
C ILE A 75 4.92 6.83 -14.58
N LYS A 76 4.96 6.19 -15.75
CA LYS A 76 5.17 6.87 -17.03
C LYS A 76 4.12 7.98 -17.23
N THR A 77 2.83 7.67 -17.03
CA THR A 77 1.73 8.63 -17.16
C THR A 77 1.89 9.82 -16.22
N ILE A 78 2.29 9.58 -14.97
CA ILE A 78 2.53 10.66 -13.99
C ILE A 78 3.68 11.55 -14.47
N VAL A 79 4.81 10.94 -14.87
CA VAL A 79 6.01 11.68 -15.29
C VAL A 79 5.77 12.46 -16.58
N GLU A 80 5.06 11.89 -17.54
CA GLU A 80 4.70 12.60 -18.79
C GLU A 80 3.81 13.82 -18.51
N LYS A 81 2.89 13.71 -17.56
CA LYS A 81 1.96 14.79 -17.23
C LYS A 81 2.57 15.88 -16.36
N GLU A 82 3.39 15.51 -15.38
CA GLU A 82 3.90 16.43 -14.36
C GLU A 82 5.38 16.84 -14.59
N GLY A 83 6.08 16.14 -15.49
CA GLY A 83 7.53 16.31 -15.72
C GLY A 83 8.43 15.76 -14.61
N ARG A 84 7.83 15.31 -13.49
CA ARG A 84 8.55 14.88 -12.27
C ARG A 84 7.70 13.95 -11.40
N LEU A 85 8.37 13.28 -10.47
CA LEU A 85 7.77 12.54 -9.37
C LEU A 85 8.60 12.83 -8.12
N ASP A 86 7.96 13.21 -7.00
CA ASP A 86 8.71 13.57 -5.79
C ASP A 86 8.62 12.53 -4.69
N VAL A 87 7.44 11.92 -4.52
CA VAL A 87 7.19 10.99 -3.42
C VAL A 87 6.47 9.73 -3.92
N VAL A 88 6.99 8.59 -3.53
CA VAL A 88 6.34 7.28 -3.70
C VAL A 88 5.95 6.76 -2.32
N ILE A 89 4.68 6.41 -2.13
CA ILE A 89 4.18 5.83 -0.87
C ILE A 89 3.72 4.40 -1.13
N HIS A 90 4.52 3.45 -0.65
CA HIS A 90 4.18 2.02 -0.64
C HIS A 90 3.18 1.75 0.48
N ASN A 91 1.90 1.84 0.16
CA ASN A 91 0.81 1.57 1.10
C ASN A 91 0.03 0.31 0.74
N ALA A 92 0.03 -0.11 -0.53
CA ALA A 92 -0.65 -1.33 -0.94
C ALA A 92 -0.22 -2.54 -0.10
N GLY A 93 -1.20 -3.30 0.34
CA GLY A 93 -0.98 -4.48 1.18
C GLY A 93 -2.30 -5.06 1.63
N HIS A 94 -2.26 -6.30 2.06
CA HIS A 94 -3.39 -6.93 2.71
C HIS A 94 -2.94 -7.87 3.81
N MET A 95 -3.83 -8.11 4.74
CA MET A 95 -3.63 -8.97 5.88
C MET A 95 -4.52 -10.21 5.76
N VAL A 96 -3.98 -11.37 6.09
CA VAL A 96 -4.71 -12.62 6.23
C VAL A 96 -4.69 -13.07 7.69
N PHE A 97 -5.74 -13.74 8.11
CA PHE A 97 -5.91 -14.18 9.48
C PHE A 97 -6.25 -15.67 9.52
N GLY A 98 -5.48 -16.44 10.27
CA GLY A 98 -5.68 -17.88 10.46
C GLY A 98 -4.50 -18.54 11.18
N PRO A 99 -4.64 -19.83 11.60
CA PRO A 99 -3.54 -20.62 12.14
C PRO A 99 -2.38 -20.69 11.15
N ALA A 100 -1.15 -20.55 11.63
CA ALA A 100 0.03 -20.50 10.77
C ALA A 100 0.18 -21.76 9.89
N GLU A 101 -0.07 -22.92 10.46
CA GLU A 101 0.00 -24.23 9.77
C GLU A 101 -1.10 -24.47 8.73
N ALA A 102 -2.18 -23.69 8.78
CA ALA A 102 -3.29 -23.82 7.84
C ALA A 102 -3.06 -23.09 6.52
N PHE A 103 -2.04 -22.23 6.44
CA PHE A 103 -1.71 -21.54 5.20
C PHE A 103 -0.84 -22.41 4.28
N SER A 104 -1.26 -22.57 3.04
CA SER A 104 -0.40 -23.22 2.05
C SER A 104 0.75 -22.30 1.63
N PRO A 105 1.86 -22.85 1.08
CA PRO A 105 2.95 -22.06 0.52
C PRO A 105 2.48 -21.05 -0.53
N GLU A 106 1.47 -21.39 -1.35
CA GLU A 106 0.91 -20.52 -2.38
C GLU A 106 0.18 -19.33 -1.77
N GLN A 107 -0.54 -19.54 -0.65
CA GLN A 107 -1.19 -18.46 0.08
C GLN A 107 -0.16 -17.51 0.72
N LEU A 108 0.95 -18.05 1.26
CA LEU A 108 2.06 -17.22 1.71
C LEU A 108 2.63 -16.39 0.55
N LEU A 109 2.86 -17.02 -0.60
CA LEU A 109 3.38 -16.34 -1.79
C LEU A 109 2.48 -15.17 -2.21
N GLN A 110 1.15 -15.33 -2.19
CA GLN A 110 0.20 -14.25 -2.49
C GLN A 110 0.32 -13.08 -1.51
N VAL A 111 0.51 -13.35 -0.21
CA VAL A 111 0.74 -12.31 0.80
C VAL A 111 2.05 -11.58 0.53
N TYR A 112 3.12 -12.31 0.19
CA TYR A 112 4.41 -11.72 -0.18
C TYR A 112 4.33 -10.93 -1.48
N ASP A 113 3.61 -11.42 -2.47
CA ASP A 113 3.45 -10.74 -3.75
C ASP A 113 2.87 -9.33 -3.55
N THR A 114 1.80 -9.22 -2.76
CA THR A 114 1.14 -7.95 -2.51
C THR A 114 1.89 -7.04 -1.54
N ASN A 115 2.51 -7.58 -0.47
CA ASN A 115 3.13 -6.75 0.57
C ASN A 115 4.62 -6.47 0.33
N VAL A 116 5.31 -7.29 -0.45
CA VAL A 116 6.77 -7.22 -0.67
C VAL A 116 7.09 -6.96 -2.13
N LEU A 117 6.73 -7.89 -3.05
CA LEU A 117 7.11 -7.79 -4.46
C LEU A 117 6.44 -6.61 -5.15
N SER A 118 5.27 -6.19 -4.69
CA SER A 118 4.61 -4.96 -5.14
C SER A 118 5.52 -3.75 -5.02
N THR A 119 6.22 -3.61 -3.89
CA THR A 119 7.13 -2.48 -3.65
C THR A 119 8.31 -2.50 -4.60
N GLN A 120 8.82 -3.69 -4.92
CA GLN A 120 9.89 -3.88 -5.90
C GLN A 120 9.44 -3.46 -7.30
N ARG A 121 8.24 -3.85 -7.74
CA ARG A 121 7.72 -3.46 -9.05
C ARG A 121 7.58 -1.95 -9.19
N VAL A 122 6.99 -1.31 -8.19
CA VAL A 122 6.81 0.15 -8.20
C VAL A 122 8.14 0.89 -8.11
N ASN A 123 9.09 0.40 -7.31
CA ASN A 123 10.44 0.97 -7.26
C ASN A 123 11.17 0.85 -8.60
N ARG A 124 11.07 -0.28 -9.30
CA ARG A 124 11.66 -0.43 -10.63
C ARG A 124 11.13 0.61 -11.62
N ALA A 125 9.84 0.93 -11.55
CA ALA A 125 9.21 1.95 -12.37
C ALA A 125 9.63 3.38 -11.96
N ALA A 126 9.63 3.69 -10.67
CA ALA A 126 9.77 5.06 -10.16
C ALA A 126 11.23 5.53 -9.98
N LEU A 127 12.12 4.64 -9.53
CA LEU A 127 13.51 5.02 -9.19
C LEU A 127 14.34 5.56 -10.35
N PRO A 128 14.18 5.14 -11.62
CA PRO A 128 14.88 5.78 -12.72
C PRO A 128 14.62 7.29 -12.80
N GLN A 129 13.36 7.71 -12.60
CA GLN A 129 12.99 9.12 -12.59
C GLN A 129 13.54 9.85 -11.36
N LEU A 130 13.40 9.28 -10.15
CA LEU A 130 13.92 9.87 -8.93
C LEU A 130 15.45 10.03 -8.97
N ARG A 131 16.18 9.05 -9.53
CA ARG A 131 17.63 9.14 -9.73
C ARG A 131 18.02 10.22 -10.74
N LYS A 132 17.26 10.36 -11.83
CA LYS A 132 17.46 11.44 -12.81
C LYS A 132 17.31 12.81 -12.16
N GLN A 133 16.35 12.96 -11.25
CA GLN A 133 16.10 14.19 -10.50
C GLN A 133 17.15 14.43 -9.40
N ARG A 134 17.86 13.38 -8.96
CA ARG A 134 18.74 13.38 -7.78
C ARG A 134 18.03 13.88 -6.52
N LYS A 135 16.76 13.60 -6.42
CA LYS A 135 15.89 14.00 -5.33
C LYS A 135 14.63 13.15 -5.34
N GLY A 136 14.16 12.77 -4.16
CA GLY A 136 12.90 12.05 -3.99
C GLY A 136 12.73 11.53 -2.57
N LEU A 137 11.54 11.02 -2.29
CA LEU A 137 11.22 10.37 -1.03
C LEU A 137 10.45 9.09 -1.29
N VAL A 138 10.92 7.98 -0.74
CA VAL A 138 10.21 6.70 -0.76
C VAL A 138 9.72 6.38 0.65
N LEU A 139 8.41 6.37 0.84
CA LEU A 139 7.78 6.04 2.10
C LEU A 139 7.20 4.62 2.07
N TRP A 140 7.43 3.87 3.13
CA TRP A 140 6.97 2.49 3.28
C TRP A 140 6.00 2.41 4.46
N VAL A 141 4.76 2.01 4.19
CA VAL A 141 3.79 1.79 5.26
C VAL A 141 4.02 0.41 5.87
N GLY A 142 4.80 0.40 6.92
CA GLY A 142 5.15 -0.76 7.72
C GLY A 142 4.03 -1.24 8.64
N SER A 143 4.40 -1.94 9.69
CA SER A 143 3.46 -2.44 10.69
C SER A 143 4.12 -2.45 12.07
N SER A 144 3.35 -2.21 13.11
CA SER A 144 3.81 -2.38 14.49
C SER A 144 4.26 -3.81 14.80
N SER A 145 3.83 -4.80 14.02
CA SER A 145 4.25 -6.19 14.14
C SER A 145 5.75 -6.42 13.97
N THR A 146 6.46 -5.52 13.28
CA THR A 146 7.92 -5.59 13.11
C THR A 146 8.70 -5.02 14.30
N ARG A 147 8.00 -4.47 15.29
CA ARG A 147 8.56 -3.86 16.51
C ARG A 147 8.36 -4.70 17.76
N GLY A 148 7.93 -5.94 17.62
CA GLY A 148 7.61 -6.86 18.69
C GLY A 148 6.14 -6.93 19.05
N GLY A 149 5.73 -7.91 19.87
CA GLY A 149 4.33 -8.08 20.27
C GLY A 149 3.44 -8.64 19.17
N THR A 150 3.87 -9.72 18.55
CA THR A 150 3.14 -10.39 17.46
C THR A 150 1.96 -11.21 18.01
N PRO A 151 0.70 -10.77 17.83
CA PRO A 151 -0.46 -11.59 18.17
C PRO A 151 -0.50 -12.85 17.27
N PRO A 152 -1.06 -13.98 17.76
CA PRO A 152 -1.20 -15.19 16.98
C PRO A 152 -2.10 -14.98 15.76
N TYR A 153 -2.04 -15.92 14.82
CA TYR A 153 -2.90 -16.00 13.62
C TYR A 153 -2.62 -14.97 12.51
N LEU A 154 -1.52 -14.24 12.57
CA LEU A 154 -1.13 -13.24 11.58
C LEU A 154 0.25 -13.50 10.97
N SER A 155 0.79 -14.71 11.13
CA SER A 155 2.18 -15.03 10.77
C SER A 155 2.56 -14.72 9.31
N PRO A 156 1.75 -15.00 8.27
CA PRO A 156 2.14 -14.67 6.89
C PRO A 156 2.28 -13.16 6.67
N TYR A 157 1.37 -12.39 7.25
CA TYR A 157 1.39 -10.93 7.14
C TYR A 157 2.60 -10.33 7.87
N PHE A 158 2.89 -10.80 9.09
CA PHE A 158 4.03 -10.31 9.86
C PHE A 158 5.36 -10.63 9.21
N ALA A 159 5.51 -11.85 8.68
CA ALA A 159 6.68 -12.23 7.91
C ALA A 159 6.87 -11.34 6.67
N ALA A 160 5.80 -11.08 5.92
CA ALA A 160 5.86 -10.20 4.76
C ALA A 160 6.22 -8.74 5.14
N LYS A 161 5.64 -8.20 6.23
CA LYS A 161 5.99 -6.85 6.68
C LYS A 161 7.42 -6.75 7.19
N ALA A 162 7.95 -7.77 7.86
CA ALA A 162 9.36 -7.83 8.24
C ALA A 162 10.28 -7.86 7.02
N ALA A 163 9.93 -8.64 5.99
CA ALA A 163 10.68 -8.67 4.73
C ALA A 163 10.64 -7.31 4.02
N MET A 164 9.49 -6.64 3.99
CA MET A 164 9.36 -5.29 3.42
C MET A 164 10.21 -4.27 4.18
N ASP A 165 10.23 -4.30 5.52
CA ASP A 165 11.08 -3.42 6.34
C ASP A 165 12.56 -3.63 6.04
N ALA A 166 13.00 -4.90 5.89
CA ALA A 166 14.38 -5.23 5.53
C ALA A 166 14.76 -4.66 4.14
N LEU A 167 13.85 -4.78 3.15
CA LEU A 167 14.04 -4.16 1.85
C LEU A 167 14.16 -2.63 1.98
N ALA A 168 13.28 -1.99 2.73
CA ALA A 168 13.29 -0.54 2.90
C ALA A 168 14.63 -0.04 3.48
N VAL A 169 15.20 -0.77 4.45
CA VAL A 169 16.50 -0.45 5.04
C VAL A 169 17.63 -0.57 4.01
N SER A 170 17.62 -1.63 3.19
CA SER A 170 18.60 -1.81 2.11
C SER A 170 18.49 -0.68 1.06
N TYR A 171 17.27 -0.38 0.63
CA TYR A 171 17.01 0.72 -0.29
C TYR A 171 17.48 2.08 0.26
N ALA A 172 17.30 2.34 1.56
CA ALA A 172 17.78 3.58 2.18
C ALA A 172 19.29 3.77 2.01
N ALA A 173 20.08 2.71 2.25
CA ALA A 173 21.53 2.74 2.06
C ALA A 173 21.93 2.95 0.60
N GLU A 174 21.27 2.27 -0.34
CA GLU A 174 21.58 2.34 -1.75
C GLU A 174 21.20 3.69 -2.39
N LEU A 175 20.04 4.27 -1.98
CA LEU A 175 19.45 5.45 -2.59
C LEU A 175 20.05 6.77 -2.09
N ASN A 176 20.66 6.77 -0.91
CA ASN A 176 21.25 7.97 -0.30
C ASN A 176 22.24 8.71 -1.24
N ARG A 177 23.08 7.98 -1.97
CA ARG A 177 24.00 8.58 -2.96
C ARG A 177 23.33 9.34 -4.10
N TRP A 178 22.02 9.13 -4.29
CA TRP A 178 21.21 9.81 -5.30
C TRP A 178 20.38 10.96 -4.73
N GLY A 179 20.53 11.27 -3.43
CA GLY A 179 19.71 12.27 -2.76
C GLY A 179 18.24 11.85 -2.61
N ILE A 180 17.97 10.53 -2.62
CA ILE A 180 16.63 9.97 -2.44
C ILE A 180 16.51 9.49 -1.00
N GLU A 181 15.60 10.10 -0.26
CA GLU A 181 15.32 9.75 1.13
C GLU A 181 14.39 8.53 1.19
N THR A 182 14.52 7.75 2.25
CA THR A 182 13.67 6.58 2.52
C THR A 182 13.24 6.59 3.97
N SER A 183 11.95 6.34 4.23
CA SER A 183 11.42 6.29 5.59
C SER A 183 10.34 5.22 5.72
N ILE A 184 10.28 4.56 6.89
CA ILE A 184 9.25 3.58 7.22
C ILE A 184 8.28 4.25 8.19
N ILE A 185 7.01 4.33 7.80
CA ILE A 185 5.91 4.76 8.66
C ILE A 185 5.33 3.53 9.33
N VAL A 186 5.32 3.51 10.65
CA VAL A 186 4.75 2.42 11.43
C VAL A 186 3.42 2.88 12.05
N PRO A 187 2.28 2.57 11.42
CA PRO A 187 0.98 2.91 12.00
C PRO A 187 0.79 2.17 13.33
N GLY A 188 0.37 2.90 14.37
CA GLY A 188 -0.11 2.29 15.60
C GLY A 188 -1.46 1.62 15.41
N SER A 189 -1.98 0.96 16.46
CA SER A 189 -3.35 0.44 16.44
C SER A 189 -4.33 1.63 16.45
N LEU A 190 -4.83 1.99 15.29
CA LEU A 190 -5.90 2.97 15.18
C LEU A 190 -7.23 2.28 15.49
N ARG A 191 -7.93 2.73 16.52
CA ARG A 191 -9.35 2.45 16.66
C ARG A 191 -10.08 3.30 15.62
N LEU A 192 -10.17 2.81 14.40
CA LEU A 192 -11.15 3.33 13.45
C LEU A 192 -12.52 3.00 14.07
N ARG A 193 -13.38 3.98 14.30
CA ARG A 193 -14.80 3.72 14.50
C ARG A 193 -15.33 3.14 13.19
N HIS A 194 -15.35 1.82 13.12
CA HIS A 194 -15.82 1.10 11.97
C HIS A 194 -17.29 0.80 12.14
N GLU A 195 -18.10 1.45 11.36
CA GLU A 195 -19.52 1.09 11.18
C GLU A 195 -19.72 -0.15 10.29
N SER A 196 -18.71 -0.93 9.98
CA SER A 196 -18.85 -2.09 9.09
C SER A 196 -17.85 -3.21 9.30
N LEU A 197 -17.77 -3.73 10.52
CA LEU A 197 -17.35 -5.12 10.69
C LEU A 197 -18.61 -5.99 10.69
N ARG A 198 -19.08 -6.39 9.50
CA ARG A 198 -20.03 -7.50 9.42
C ARG A 198 -19.29 -8.75 9.89
N PRO A 199 -19.79 -9.48 10.89
CA PRO A 199 -19.19 -10.75 11.28
C PRO A 199 -19.26 -11.71 10.09
N CYS A 200 -18.13 -12.34 9.78
CA CYS A 200 -18.08 -13.43 8.84
C CYS A 200 -19.06 -14.51 9.33
N ARG A 201 -20.08 -14.85 8.55
CA ARG A 201 -20.96 -15.98 8.85
C ARG A 201 -20.12 -17.25 8.71
N CYS A 202 -19.57 -17.74 9.81
CA CYS A 202 -19.13 -19.11 9.89
C CYS A 202 -20.38 -19.98 9.78
N THR A 203 -20.54 -20.70 8.68
CA THR A 203 -21.49 -21.81 8.57
C THR A 203 -21.02 -22.88 9.55
N SER A 204 -21.72 -23.01 10.67
CA SER A 204 -21.53 -24.09 11.62
C SER A 204 -21.88 -25.42 10.94
N ARG A 205 -20.85 -26.21 10.59
CA ARG A 205 -21.06 -27.66 10.45
C ARG A 205 -21.10 -28.23 11.86
N GLN A 206 -22.31 -28.63 12.26
CA GLN A 206 -22.50 -29.56 13.37
C GLN A 206 -21.82 -30.88 13.03
N GLY A 207 -21.06 -31.42 13.93
CA GLY A 207 -20.42 -32.72 13.76
C GLY A 207 -19.61 -33.15 14.97
N THR A 208 -20.29 -33.84 15.90
CA THR A 208 -19.83 -34.90 16.81
C THR A 208 -18.74 -34.62 17.84
N SER A 209 -19.21 -34.65 19.08
CA SER A 209 -18.45 -34.83 20.32
C SER A 209 -17.56 -36.07 20.30
N GLY A 210 -16.26 -35.91 20.49
CA GLY A 210 -15.32 -36.93 20.90
C GLY A 210 -14.50 -36.42 22.07
N ARG A 211 -14.81 -36.88 23.28
CA ARG A 211 -13.94 -36.73 24.47
C ARG A 211 -12.63 -37.46 24.22
N VAL A 212 -11.54 -36.78 24.42
CA VAL A 212 -10.23 -37.41 24.67
C VAL A 212 -9.74 -36.92 26.05
N ARG A 213 -9.33 -37.89 26.84
CA ARG A 213 -8.79 -37.76 28.22
C ARG A 213 -7.40 -37.11 28.20
#